data_3d67ea2ba672849a703bd0b32e945016
#
_entry.id   3d67ea2ba672849a703bd0b32e945016
#
_cell.length_a   1.000
_cell.length_b   1.000
_cell.length_c   1.000
_cell.angle_alpha   90.00
_cell.angle_beta   90.00
_cell.angle_gamma   90.00
#
_symmetry.space_group_name_H-M   'P 1'
#
loop_
_entity.id
_entity.type
_entity.pdbx_description
1 polymer ?
#
loop_
_entity_poly.entity_id
_entity_poly.type
_entity_poly.pdbx_seq_one_letter_code
_entity_poly.pdbx_strand_id
1 'polypeptide(L)'
;MDEKLGIFLLLMAVVGASFSGVAFGADTAAIPPGEAGAKAALEKSPRHHEWVAIAVPGKDVKVSAFIAYPERKDKAPVVVVIHEIYGLTDWIRGVADRLAGDGFIAIAPDLLSGRGPGGGGTDKFASRDDVVKAVRDLSQVEVAAMLSAVARYGKGMPAAKSKFATIGFCWGGSQSFLYATVQPDLSAAVVYYGTSPASDALKAVKAPVLGLYGEDDARVNTTVGPAAAKMKELGKTFITNTYTGAGHGFLRAQDDRGGANLGASKKAWPATIEHLKKYLE
;
A
#
# COMPACT_ATOMS: atom_id res chain seq x y z
N MET A 1 67.20 -55.07 21.52
CA MET A 1 65.99 -54.89 22.37
C MET A 1 65.41 -53.53 21.98
N ASP A 2 64.54 -53.57 20.95
CA ASP A 2 64.00 -52.35 20.31
C ASP A 2 62.53 -52.25 20.67
N GLU A 3 62.15 -51.21 21.39
CA GLU A 3 60.75 -50.83 21.63
C GLU A 3 60.32 -49.85 20.55
N LYS A 4 59.39 -50.28 19.68
CA LYS A 4 58.73 -49.45 18.71
C LYS A 4 57.51 -48.79 19.35
N LEU A 5 57.53 -47.46 19.51
CA LEU A 5 56.45 -46.63 19.98
C LEU A 5 55.53 -46.29 18.77
N GLY A 6 54.35 -46.86 18.78
CA GLY A 6 53.33 -46.58 17.72
C GLY A 6 52.51 -45.33 18.06
N ILE A 7 52.62 -44.34 17.22
CA ILE A 7 51.81 -43.12 17.31
C ILE A 7 50.48 -43.37 16.56
N PHE A 8 49.36 -43.37 17.31
CA PHE A 8 48.01 -43.38 16.73
C PHE A 8 47.60 -41.92 16.37
N LEU A 9 47.51 -41.66 15.08
CA LEU A 9 47.00 -40.40 14.59
C LEU A 9 45.43 -40.46 14.52
N LEU A 10 44.76 -39.73 15.41
CA LEU A 10 43.30 -39.63 15.43
C LEU A 10 42.88 -38.56 14.43
N LEU A 11 42.33 -38.94 13.27
CA LEU A 11 41.76 -38.04 12.28
C LEU A 11 40.36 -37.59 12.76
N MET A 12 40.23 -36.37 13.23
CA MET A 12 38.92 -35.74 13.47
C MET A 12 38.40 -35.23 12.13
N ALA A 13 37.37 -35.86 11.60
CA ALA A 13 36.60 -35.35 10.46
C ALA A 13 35.66 -34.25 10.95
N VAL A 14 35.98 -33.01 10.59
CA VAL A 14 35.08 -31.86 10.80
C VAL A 14 34.04 -31.92 9.68
N VAL A 15 32.83 -32.34 10.02
CA VAL A 15 31.67 -32.22 9.12
C VAL A 15 31.22 -30.75 9.13
N GLY A 16 31.66 -30.02 8.13
CA GLY A 16 31.17 -28.65 7.86
C GLY A 16 29.75 -28.70 7.35
N ALA A 17 28.79 -28.42 8.20
CA ALA A 17 27.40 -28.14 7.77
C ALA A 17 27.38 -26.79 7.05
N SER A 18 27.37 -26.83 5.72
CA SER A 18 27.11 -25.65 4.90
C SER A 18 25.64 -25.25 5.05
N PHE A 19 25.37 -24.25 5.89
CA PHE A 19 24.09 -23.56 5.88
C PHE A 19 24.03 -22.75 4.58
N SER A 20 23.37 -23.31 3.57
CA SER A 20 22.93 -22.54 2.40
C SER A 20 21.88 -21.55 2.87
N GLY A 21 22.30 -20.32 3.18
CA GLY A 21 21.40 -19.21 3.38
C GLY A 21 20.63 -18.99 2.08
N VAL A 22 19.35 -19.35 2.07
CA VAL A 22 18.43 -18.91 1.02
C VAL A 22 18.33 -17.40 1.16
N ALA A 23 19.08 -16.68 0.34
CA ALA A 23 18.87 -15.26 0.14
C ALA A 23 17.48 -15.13 -0.53
N PHE A 24 16.45 -14.73 0.24
CA PHE A 24 15.22 -14.25 -0.33
C PHE A 24 15.52 -12.95 -1.08
N GLY A 25 15.94 -13.06 -2.33
CA GLY A 25 15.99 -11.97 -3.26
C GLY A 25 14.56 -11.44 -3.37
N ALA A 26 14.35 -10.15 -3.05
CA ALA A 26 13.07 -9.50 -3.32
C ALA A 26 12.75 -9.74 -4.80
N ASP A 27 11.65 -10.44 -5.07
CA ASP A 27 11.15 -10.65 -6.44
C ASP A 27 10.61 -9.30 -6.95
N THR A 28 11.54 -8.47 -7.45
CA THR A 28 11.28 -7.11 -7.93
C THR A 28 10.39 -7.07 -9.18
N ALA A 29 10.07 -8.23 -9.76
CA ALA A 29 9.19 -8.36 -10.91
C ALA A 29 7.74 -8.66 -10.56
N ALA A 30 7.42 -9.04 -9.32
CA ALA A 30 6.07 -9.41 -8.92
C ALA A 30 5.21 -8.17 -8.61
N ILE A 31 4.03 -8.11 -9.22
CA ILE A 31 2.98 -7.11 -8.95
C ILE A 31 2.00 -7.66 -7.90
N PRO A 32 1.16 -6.82 -7.26
CA PRO A 32 0.06 -7.34 -6.43
C PRO A 32 -0.82 -8.30 -7.24
N PRO A 33 -1.45 -9.28 -6.59
CA PRO A 33 -2.41 -10.14 -7.28
C PRO A 33 -3.61 -9.32 -7.79
N GLY A 34 -4.20 -9.73 -8.91
CA GLY A 34 -5.52 -9.25 -9.31
C GLY A 34 -6.62 -9.69 -8.33
N GLU A 35 -7.82 -9.11 -8.42
CA GLU A 35 -8.92 -9.38 -7.47
C GLU A 35 -9.23 -10.90 -7.35
N ALA A 36 -9.26 -11.61 -8.48
CA ALA A 36 -9.59 -13.03 -8.52
C ALA A 36 -8.58 -13.90 -7.75
N GLY A 37 -7.30 -13.52 -7.75
CA GLY A 37 -6.22 -14.27 -7.10
C GLY A 37 -5.89 -13.81 -5.67
N ALA A 38 -6.46 -12.70 -5.21
CA ALA A 38 -6.01 -12.02 -4.00
C ALA A 38 -6.15 -12.85 -2.72
N LYS A 39 -7.28 -13.52 -2.53
CA LYS A 39 -7.52 -14.39 -1.36
C LYS A 39 -6.52 -15.53 -1.30
N ALA A 40 -6.34 -16.25 -2.40
CA ALA A 40 -5.41 -17.38 -2.46
C ALA A 40 -3.94 -16.94 -2.28
N ALA A 41 -3.59 -15.74 -2.74
CA ALA A 41 -2.26 -15.17 -2.53
C ALA A 41 -2.02 -14.83 -1.06
N LEU A 42 -3.00 -14.24 -0.37
CA LEU A 42 -2.93 -13.95 1.06
C LEU A 42 -2.80 -15.21 1.92
N GLU A 43 -3.57 -16.27 1.62
CA GLU A 43 -3.52 -17.55 2.33
C GLU A 43 -2.16 -18.26 2.19
N LYS A 44 -1.43 -17.99 1.11
CA LYS A 44 -0.10 -18.55 0.83
C LYS A 44 1.05 -17.62 1.20
N SER A 45 0.76 -16.42 1.66
CA SER A 45 1.81 -15.45 1.99
C SER A 45 2.65 -15.93 3.17
N PRO A 46 3.98 -15.91 3.05
CA PRO A 46 4.87 -16.24 4.17
C PRO A 46 5.02 -15.10 5.18
N ARG A 47 4.51 -13.89 4.87
CA ARG A 47 4.70 -12.69 5.67
C ARG A 47 3.80 -12.66 6.90
N HIS A 48 4.30 -12.01 7.96
CA HIS A 48 3.51 -11.79 9.15
C HIS A 48 2.40 -10.76 8.89
N HIS A 49 1.17 -11.13 9.23
CA HIS A 49 -0.01 -10.28 9.17
C HIS A 49 -0.66 -10.18 10.55
N GLU A 50 -1.21 -9.02 10.86
CA GLU A 50 -2.02 -8.86 12.07
C GLU A 50 -3.18 -7.88 11.85
N TRP A 51 -4.18 -7.97 12.72
CA TRP A 51 -5.26 -7.01 12.81
C TRP A 51 -5.11 -6.20 14.09
N VAL A 52 -5.27 -4.88 13.96
CA VAL A 52 -5.20 -3.96 15.08
C VAL A 52 -6.42 -3.06 15.12
N ALA A 53 -6.77 -2.58 16.32
CA ALA A 53 -7.83 -1.61 16.54
C ALA A 53 -7.21 -0.29 16.98
N ILE A 54 -7.18 0.71 16.10
CA ILE A 54 -6.51 1.99 16.28
C ILE A 54 -7.49 3.03 16.75
N ALA A 55 -7.25 3.63 17.92
CA ALA A 55 -8.08 4.70 18.45
C ALA A 55 -7.95 5.98 17.60
N VAL A 56 -9.08 6.61 17.28
CA VAL A 56 -9.14 7.92 16.60
C VAL A 56 -9.39 8.99 17.65
N PRO A 57 -8.48 9.95 17.85
CA PRO A 57 -8.65 10.99 18.85
C PRO A 57 -9.98 11.75 18.68
N GLY A 58 -10.73 11.89 19.77
CA GLY A 58 -12.03 12.58 19.77
C GLY A 58 -13.18 11.79 19.14
N LYS A 59 -13.00 10.49 18.91
CA LYS A 59 -14.04 9.57 18.42
C LYS A 59 -14.12 8.34 19.32
N ASP A 60 -15.31 7.82 19.54
CA ASP A 60 -15.52 6.56 20.29
C ASP A 60 -15.20 5.30 19.45
N VAL A 61 -15.06 5.50 18.13
CA VAL A 61 -14.79 4.41 17.19
C VAL A 61 -13.28 4.16 17.07
N LYS A 62 -12.88 2.88 17.07
CA LYS A 62 -11.54 2.43 16.71
C LYS A 62 -11.53 1.97 15.26
N VAL A 63 -10.52 2.37 14.49
CA VAL A 63 -10.31 1.87 13.13
C VAL A 63 -9.66 0.49 13.20
N SER A 64 -10.35 -0.52 12.66
CA SER A 64 -9.75 -1.82 12.40
C SER A 64 -8.81 -1.71 11.22
N ALA A 65 -7.58 -2.19 11.33
CA ALA A 65 -6.61 -2.14 10.27
C ALA A 65 -5.86 -3.47 10.12
N PHE A 66 -5.67 -3.89 8.87
CA PHE A 66 -4.80 -5.00 8.51
C PHE A 66 -3.38 -4.48 8.32
N ILE A 67 -2.41 -5.13 8.96
CA ILE A 67 -0.99 -4.79 8.83
C ILE A 67 -0.25 -5.98 8.23
N ALA A 68 0.60 -5.70 7.24
CA ALA A 68 1.56 -6.64 6.71
C ALA A 68 2.98 -6.12 6.97
N TYR A 69 3.84 -6.99 7.47
CA TYR A 69 5.21 -6.65 7.85
C TYR A 69 6.22 -7.19 6.84
N PRO A 70 7.26 -6.40 6.51
CA PRO A 70 8.36 -6.88 5.70
C PRO A 70 9.28 -7.81 6.50
N GLU A 71 9.83 -8.82 5.83
CA GLU A 71 10.85 -9.68 6.42
C GLU A 71 12.23 -9.00 6.35
N ARG A 72 12.50 -8.13 7.33
CA ARG A 72 13.76 -7.41 7.44
C ARG A 72 14.14 -7.14 8.90
N LYS A 73 15.43 -7.01 9.18
CA LYS A 73 15.96 -6.75 10.54
C LYS A 73 15.94 -5.28 10.92
N ASP A 74 16.10 -4.40 9.97
CA ASP A 74 16.14 -2.95 10.17
C ASP A 74 14.76 -2.33 10.06
N LYS A 75 14.62 -1.09 10.57
CA LYS A 75 13.35 -0.34 10.53
C LYS A 75 12.88 -0.12 9.10
N ALA A 76 11.58 -0.32 8.88
CA ALA A 76 10.91 -0.14 7.60
C ALA A 76 10.05 1.13 7.58
N PRO A 77 9.94 1.82 6.43
CA PRO A 77 9.02 2.93 6.29
C PRO A 77 7.57 2.45 6.22
N VAL A 78 6.65 3.33 6.62
CA VAL A 78 5.22 3.03 6.70
C VAL A 78 4.49 3.49 5.44
N VAL A 79 3.62 2.62 4.90
CA VAL A 79 2.70 2.95 3.81
C VAL A 79 1.27 2.66 4.26
N VAL A 80 0.42 3.68 4.27
CA VAL A 80 -1.01 3.55 4.53
C VAL A 80 -1.73 3.28 3.22
N VAL A 81 -2.44 2.15 3.15
CA VAL A 81 -3.13 1.65 1.94
C VAL A 81 -4.61 2.01 2.02
N ILE A 82 -5.07 2.91 1.17
CA ILE A 82 -6.45 3.41 1.19
C ILE A 82 -7.29 2.62 0.20
N HIS A 83 -8.31 1.93 0.71
CA HIS A 83 -9.16 1.03 -0.06
C HIS A 83 -10.01 1.73 -1.14
N GLU A 84 -10.51 0.95 -2.08
CA GLU A 84 -11.47 1.39 -3.09
C GLU A 84 -12.87 1.65 -2.50
N ILE A 85 -13.81 1.97 -3.36
CA ILE A 85 -15.25 2.14 -3.02
C ILE A 85 -15.89 0.86 -2.46
N TYR A 86 -15.19 -0.26 -2.52
CA TYR A 86 -15.65 -1.57 -2.02
C TYR A 86 -15.17 -1.89 -0.59
N GLY A 87 -14.59 -0.91 0.12
CA GLY A 87 -14.07 -1.10 1.46
C GLY A 87 -12.78 -1.95 1.51
N LEU A 88 -12.47 -2.48 2.68
CA LEU A 88 -11.26 -3.28 2.90
C LEU A 88 -11.48 -4.73 2.43
N THR A 89 -11.23 -4.97 1.15
CA THR A 89 -11.33 -6.28 0.51
C THR A 89 -10.05 -7.11 0.63
N ASP A 90 -10.11 -8.40 0.27
CA ASP A 90 -8.93 -9.27 0.16
C ASP A 90 -7.92 -8.71 -0.83
N TRP A 91 -8.38 -8.04 -1.90
CA TRP A 91 -7.49 -7.42 -2.86
C TRP A 91 -6.65 -6.29 -2.23
N ILE A 92 -7.25 -5.40 -1.45
CA ILE A 92 -6.52 -4.33 -0.73
C ILE A 92 -5.53 -4.93 0.29
N ARG A 93 -5.92 -6.00 0.99
CA ARG A 93 -5.00 -6.74 1.88
C ARG A 93 -3.85 -7.38 1.11
N GLY A 94 -4.12 -7.93 -0.09
CA GLY A 94 -3.10 -8.45 -1.00
C GLY A 94 -2.13 -7.38 -1.51
N VAL A 95 -2.60 -6.16 -1.73
CA VAL A 95 -1.74 -5.00 -2.03
C VAL A 95 -0.84 -4.65 -0.84
N ALA A 96 -1.40 -4.65 0.38
CA ALA A 96 -0.61 -4.41 1.59
C ALA A 96 0.45 -5.51 1.79
N ASP A 97 0.08 -6.76 1.58
CA ASP A 97 1.02 -7.88 1.61
C ASP A 97 2.14 -7.73 0.57
N ARG A 98 1.83 -7.30 -0.66
CA ARG A 98 2.85 -7.06 -1.69
C ARG A 98 3.78 -5.92 -1.32
N LEU A 99 3.27 -4.80 -0.78
CA LEU A 99 4.10 -3.69 -0.27
C LEU A 99 5.04 -4.17 0.84
N ALA A 100 4.59 -5.07 1.70
CA ALA A 100 5.46 -5.68 2.70
C ALA A 100 6.57 -6.51 2.04
N GLY A 101 6.28 -7.27 0.99
CA GLY A 101 7.28 -7.94 0.17
C GLY A 101 8.28 -6.99 -0.50
N ASP A 102 7.89 -5.75 -0.76
CA ASP A 102 8.77 -4.69 -1.30
C ASP A 102 9.54 -3.90 -0.23
N GLY A 103 9.37 -4.26 1.07
CA GLY A 103 10.16 -3.74 2.19
C GLY A 103 9.48 -2.67 3.04
N PHE A 104 8.16 -2.46 2.93
CA PHE A 104 7.40 -1.48 3.70
C PHE A 104 6.56 -2.13 4.80
N ILE A 105 6.35 -1.45 5.91
CA ILE A 105 5.23 -1.77 6.81
C ILE A 105 3.98 -1.21 6.16
N ALA A 106 3.08 -2.09 5.69
CA ALA A 106 1.86 -1.68 5.00
C ALA A 106 0.66 -1.80 5.93
N ILE A 107 -0.08 -0.70 6.11
CA ILE A 107 -1.26 -0.63 6.98
C ILE A 107 -2.47 -0.30 6.13
N ALA A 108 -3.43 -1.21 6.06
CA ALA A 108 -4.68 -1.06 5.34
C ALA A 108 -5.84 -0.88 6.32
N PRO A 109 -6.27 0.36 6.62
CA PRO A 109 -7.41 0.62 7.50
C PRO A 109 -8.73 0.27 6.82
N ASP A 110 -9.65 -0.29 7.60
CA ASP A 110 -11.06 -0.34 7.23
C ASP A 110 -11.73 0.99 7.63
N LEU A 111 -11.87 1.90 6.67
CA LEU A 111 -12.47 3.21 6.92
C LEU A 111 -13.99 3.15 7.18
N LEU A 112 -14.61 1.96 7.04
CA LEU A 112 -15.97 1.69 7.45
C LEU A 112 -16.09 1.12 8.87
N SER A 113 -15.01 1.08 9.63
CA SER A 113 -15.03 0.64 11.04
C SER A 113 -16.07 1.41 11.85
N GLY A 114 -16.95 0.68 12.53
CA GLY A 114 -18.06 1.22 13.31
C GLY A 114 -19.31 1.59 12.50
N ARG A 115 -19.28 1.51 11.16
CA ARG A 115 -20.40 1.88 10.28
C ARG A 115 -21.20 0.68 9.77
N GLY A 116 -20.63 -0.50 9.84
CA GLY A 116 -21.35 -1.74 9.49
C GLY A 116 -22.36 -2.15 10.56
N PRO A 117 -23.29 -3.04 10.23
CA PRO A 117 -24.24 -3.61 11.16
C PRO A 117 -23.55 -4.07 12.46
N GLY A 118 -24.17 -3.77 13.60
CA GLY A 118 -23.61 -4.10 14.91
C GLY A 118 -22.32 -3.36 15.27
N GLY A 119 -22.00 -2.25 14.60
CA GLY A 119 -20.75 -1.49 14.83
C GLY A 119 -19.53 -2.13 14.18
N GLY A 120 -19.71 -3.04 13.21
CA GLY A 120 -18.63 -3.68 12.47
C GLY A 120 -18.06 -2.81 11.34
N GLY A 121 -17.21 -3.42 10.52
CA GLY A 121 -16.58 -2.80 9.36
C GLY A 121 -17.14 -3.30 8.03
N THR A 122 -16.31 -3.26 6.99
CA THR A 122 -16.63 -3.67 5.61
C THR A 122 -17.24 -5.08 5.54
N ASP A 123 -16.76 -6.02 6.34
CA ASP A 123 -17.16 -7.44 6.35
C ASP A 123 -18.58 -7.69 6.91
N LYS A 124 -19.22 -6.69 7.53
CA LYS A 124 -20.55 -6.81 8.14
C LYS A 124 -21.69 -6.34 7.25
N PHE A 125 -21.38 -5.69 6.13
CA PHE A 125 -22.41 -5.28 5.17
C PHE A 125 -22.94 -6.49 4.40
N ALA A 126 -24.25 -6.49 4.15
CA ALA A 126 -24.94 -7.59 3.47
C ALA A 126 -24.65 -7.66 1.98
N SER A 127 -24.35 -6.51 1.36
CA SER A 127 -24.09 -6.42 -0.07
C SER A 127 -22.95 -5.44 -0.40
N ARG A 128 -22.37 -5.62 -1.60
CA ARG A 128 -21.39 -4.69 -2.14
C ARG A 128 -21.98 -3.29 -2.35
N ASP A 129 -23.24 -3.18 -2.67
CA ASP A 129 -23.94 -1.90 -2.87
C ASP A 129 -24.08 -1.13 -1.55
N ASP A 130 -24.34 -1.82 -0.44
CA ASP A 130 -24.37 -1.21 0.88
C ASP A 130 -22.99 -0.67 1.29
N VAL A 131 -21.91 -1.41 0.98
CA VAL A 131 -20.54 -0.94 1.18
C VAL A 131 -20.29 0.32 0.37
N VAL A 132 -20.63 0.31 -0.92
CA VAL A 132 -20.46 1.46 -1.82
C VAL A 132 -21.19 2.70 -1.30
N LYS A 133 -22.42 2.54 -0.81
CA LYS A 133 -23.19 3.61 -0.20
C LYS A 133 -22.49 4.14 1.06
N ALA A 134 -22.10 3.26 1.97
CA ALA A 134 -21.43 3.63 3.21
C ALA A 134 -20.10 4.36 2.97
N VAL A 135 -19.30 3.94 1.97
CA VAL A 135 -18.05 4.62 1.59
C VAL A 135 -18.32 6.02 1.04
N ARG A 136 -19.38 6.19 0.24
CA ARG A 136 -19.77 7.51 -0.30
C ARG A 136 -20.23 8.48 0.78
N ASP A 137 -20.79 7.97 1.88
CA ASP A 137 -21.28 8.76 3.01
C ASP A 137 -20.14 9.19 3.97
N LEU A 138 -18.90 8.72 3.75
CA LEU A 138 -17.75 9.15 4.54
C LEU A 138 -17.36 10.59 4.18
N SER A 139 -17.34 11.46 5.19
CA SER A 139 -16.84 12.82 5.02
C SER A 139 -15.31 12.87 4.91
N GLN A 140 -14.78 13.84 4.18
CA GLN A 140 -13.33 14.04 4.05
C GLN A 140 -12.65 14.28 5.42
N VAL A 141 -13.34 14.95 6.34
CA VAL A 141 -12.82 15.21 7.70
C VAL A 141 -12.67 13.90 8.49
N GLU A 142 -13.65 13.00 8.40
CA GLU A 142 -13.58 11.69 9.04
C GLU A 142 -12.46 10.83 8.47
N VAL A 143 -12.38 10.76 7.14
CA VAL A 143 -11.31 10.01 6.46
C VAL A 143 -9.93 10.55 6.86
N ALA A 144 -9.73 11.87 6.84
CA ALA A 144 -8.46 12.47 7.22
C ALA A 144 -8.09 12.20 8.69
N ALA A 145 -9.09 12.23 9.61
CA ALA A 145 -8.87 11.92 11.02
C ALA A 145 -8.45 10.45 11.22
N MET A 146 -9.14 9.51 10.56
CA MET A 146 -8.80 8.09 10.61
C MET A 146 -7.41 7.82 10.01
N LEU A 147 -7.09 8.36 8.83
CA LEU A 147 -5.78 8.22 8.20
C LEU A 147 -4.66 8.80 9.08
N SER A 148 -4.91 9.93 9.75
CA SER A 148 -3.93 10.54 10.66
C SER A 148 -3.69 9.70 11.91
N ALA A 149 -4.74 9.05 12.45
CA ALA A 149 -4.60 8.11 13.56
C ALA A 149 -3.78 6.87 13.15
N VAL A 150 -4.07 6.31 11.96
CA VAL A 150 -3.35 5.16 11.39
C VAL A 150 -1.87 5.50 11.12
N ALA A 151 -1.60 6.65 10.53
CA ALA A 151 -0.22 7.10 10.27
C ALA A 151 0.58 7.31 11.56
N ARG A 152 -0.06 7.88 12.60
CA ARG A 152 0.56 8.06 13.92
C ARG A 152 0.86 6.72 14.57
N TYR A 153 -0.10 5.78 14.53
CA TYR A 153 0.10 4.43 15.03
C TYR A 153 1.28 3.75 14.32
N GLY A 154 1.27 3.77 12.99
CA GLY A 154 2.33 3.16 12.18
C GLY A 154 3.72 3.73 12.50
N LYS A 155 3.85 5.06 12.53
CA LYS A 155 5.13 5.73 12.90
C LYS A 155 5.58 5.44 14.34
N GLY A 156 4.66 5.13 15.24
CA GLY A 156 4.95 4.79 16.64
C GLY A 156 5.43 3.37 16.85
N MET A 157 5.37 2.49 15.86
CA MET A 157 5.82 1.10 16.00
C MET A 157 7.35 1.02 16.14
N PRO A 158 7.89 0.14 17.01
CA PRO A 158 9.34 -0.01 17.20
C PRO A 158 10.10 -0.33 15.92
N ALA A 159 9.46 -1.10 15.01
CA ALA A 159 10.03 -1.50 13.71
C ALA A 159 9.89 -0.44 12.61
N ALA A 160 9.23 0.70 12.88
CA ALA A 160 8.95 1.72 11.88
C ALA A 160 10.01 2.82 11.81
N LYS A 161 10.26 3.32 10.60
CA LYS A 161 10.89 4.64 10.37
C LYS A 161 9.87 5.76 10.67
N SER A 162 10.35 6.99 10.85
CA SER A 162 9.50 8.16 11.14
C SER A 162 8.72 8.69 9.94
N LYS A 163 9.14 8.35 8.70
CA LYS A 163 8.48 8.76 7.46
C LYS A 163 7.33 7.82 7.10
N PHE A 164 6.30 8.39 6.48
CA PHE A 164 5.18 7.60 5.96
C PHE A 164 4.65 8.16 4.64
N ALA A 165 4.02 7.29 3.87
CA ALA A 165 3.30 7.63 2.64
C ALA A 165 1.89 7.08 2.63
N THR A 166 1.07 7.56 1.69
CA THR A 166 -0.20 6.97 1.35
C THR A 166 -0.18 6.40 -0.07
N ILE A 167 -0.89 5.29 -0.27
CA ILE A 167 -1.25 4.77 -1.57
C ILE A 167 -2.74 4.50 -1.56
N GLY A 168 -3.45 4.93 -2.59
CA GLY A 168 -4.88 4.73 -2.67
C GLY A 168 -5.36 4.38 -4.06
N PHE A 169 -6.51 3.72 -4.14
CA PHE A 169 -7.07 3.14 -5.36
C PHE A 169 -8.49 3.63 -5.59
N CYS A 170 -8.86 4.07 -6.81
CA CYS A 170 -10.19 4.53 -7.15
C CYS A 170 -10.62 5.70 -6.22
N TRP A 171 -11.67 5.52 -5.43
CA TRP A 171 -12.06 6.45 -4.36
C TRP A 171 -10.90 6.70 -3.40
N GLY A 172 -10.21 5.64 -2.96
CA GLY A 172 -9.02 5.76 -2.10
C GLY A 172 -7.86 6.51 -2.77
N GLY A 173 -7.73 6.43 -4.10
CA GLY A 173 -6.78 7.23 -4.85
C GLY A 173 -7.08 8.72 -4.72
N SER A 174 -8.36 9.10 -4.86
CA SER A 174 -8.81 10.48 -4.61
C SER A 174 -8.54 10.89 -3.17
N GLN A 175 -8.79 9.99 -2.18
CA GLN A 175 -8.51 10.28 -0.78
C GLN A 175 -7.01 10.43 -0.48
N SER A 176 -6.13 9.66 -1.14
CA SER A 176 -4.68 9.81 -1.00
C SER A 176 -4.22 11.21 -1.44
N PHE A 177 -4.74 11.71 -2.57
CA PHE A 177 -4.41 13.06 -3.03
C PHE A 177 -5.05 14.15 -2.16
N LEU A 178 -6.31 13.98 -1.75
CA LEU A 178 -6.98 14.91 -0.82
C LEU A 178 -6.25 14.96 0.53
N TYR A 179 -5.80 13.83 1.05
CA TYR A 179 -5.06 13.76 2.31
C TYR A 179 -3.73 14.53 2.22
N ALA A 180 -3.06 14.53 1.06
CA ALA A 180 -1.86 15.33 0.84
C ALA A 180 -2.12 16.85 0.94
N THR A 181 -3.36 17.32 0.80
CA THR A 181 -3.72 18.74 0.97
C THR A 181 -3.89 19.15 2.44
N VAL A 182 -4.05 18.19 3.37
CA VAL A 182 -4.32 18.48 4.79
C VAL A 182 -3.26 17.90 5.73
N GLN A 183 -2.35 17.04 5.23
CA GLN A 183 -1.31 16.40 6.04
C GLN A 183 0.09 16.91 5.66
N PRO A 184 0.63 17.89 6.39
CA PRO A 184 1.91 18.51 6.05
C PRO A 184 3.13 17.59 6.27
N ASP A 185 3.00 16.54 7.10
CA ASP A 185 4.07 15.57 7.41
C ASP A 185 4.08 14.37 6.46
N LEU A 186 3.15 14.31 5.50
CA LEU A 186 3.13 13.24 4.51
C LEU A 186 4.40 13.31 3.65
N SER A 187 5.12 12.21 3.54
CA SER A 187 6.38 12.15 2.80
C SER A 187 6.20 11.86 1.31
N ALA A 188 5.15 11.14 0.93
CA ALA A 188 4.75 10.88 -0.46
C ALA A 188 3.28 10.44 -0.55
N ALA A 189 2.65 10.69 -1.69
CA ALA A 189 1.33 10.16 -2.02
C ALA A 189 1.36 9.43 -3.36
N VAL A 190 0.69 8.28 -3.43
CA VAL A 190 0.47 7.52 -4.68
C VAL A 190 -1.03 7.42 -4.94
N VAL A 191 -1.42 7.72 -6.16
CA VAL A 191 -2.81 7.83 -6.62
C VAL A 191 -3.01 6.91 -7.82
N TYR A 192 -3.70 5.81 -7.60
CA TYR A 192 -4.15 4.94 -8.68
C TYR A 192 -5.56 5.31 -9.11
N TYR A 193 -5.74 5.73 -10.35
CA TYR A 193 -7.02 6.05 -11.00
C TYR A 193 -8.01 6.80 -10.09
N GLY A 194 -7.50 7.74 -9.29
CA GLY A 194 -8.27 8.63 -8.43
C GLY A 194 -8.38 10.03 -9.03
N THR A 195 -9.48 10.75 -8.76
CA THR A 195 -9.63 12.15 -9.16
C THR A 195 -8.72 13.07 -8.36
N SER A 196 -8.32 14.17 -8.98
CA SER A 196 -7.52 15.21 -8.34
C SER A 196 -8.38 16.15 -7.48
N PRO A 197 -7.82 16.76 -6.42
CA PRO A 197 -8.48 17.80 -5.64
C PRO A 197 -8.78 19.06 -6.46
N ALA A 198 -9.67 19.91 -5.93
CA ALA A 198 -9.88 21.25 -6.48
C ALA A 198 -8.58 22.08 -6.47
N SER A 199 -8.41 22.93 -7.48
CA SER A 199 -7.16 23.69 -7.70
C SER A 199 -6.71 24.51 -6.49
N ASP A 200 -7.64 25.08 -5.74
CA ASP A 200 -7.30 25.87 -4.55
C ASP A 200 -6.71 25.03 -3.41
N ALA A 201 -7.16 23.79 -3.24
CA ALA A 201 -6.62 22.88 -2.23
C ALA A 201 -5.18 22.48 -2.52
N LEU A 202 -4.76 22.46 -3.78
CA LEU A 202 -3.40 22.07 -4.20
C LEU A 202 -2.31 22.98 -3.63
N LYS A 203 -2.64 24.21 -3.23
CA LYS A 203 -1.70 25.13 -2.56
C LYS A 203 -1.12 24.56 -1.27
N ALA A 204 -1.87 23.71 -0.56
CA ALA A 204 -1.45 23.12 0.71
C ALA A 204 -0.58 21.87 0.56
N VAL A 205 -0.55 21.23 -0.61
CA VAL A 205 0.24 20.00 -0.86
C VAL A 205 1.72 20.27 -0.65
N LYS A 206 2.38 19.48 0.18
CA LYS A 206 3.84 19.48 0.39
C LYS A 206 4.49 18.20 -0.13
N ALA A 207 3.80 17.08 0.03
CA ALA A 207 4.28 15.78 -0.41
C ALA A 207 4.38 15.69 -1.94
N PRO A 208 5.41 15.07 -2.50
CA PRO A 208 5.41 14.67 -3.90
C PRO A 208 4.31 13.65 -4.17
N VAL A 209 3.60 13.83 -5.27
CA VAL A 209 2.48 12.98 -5.68
C VAL A 209 2.83 12.23 -6.96
N LEU A 210 2.54 10.92 -7.00
CA LEU A 210 2.59 10.07 -8.18
C LEU A 210 1.16 9.67 -8.56
N GLY A 211 0.71 10.02 -9.75
CA GLY A 211 -0.58 9.64 -10.32
C GLY A 211 -0.43 8.60 -11.44
N LEU A 212 -1.21 7.51 -11.38
CA LEU A 212 -1.14 6.36 -12.28
C LEU A 212 -2.54 6.11 -12.84
N TYR A 213 -2.71 6.32 -14.14
CA TYR A 213 -4.02 6.42 -14.79
C TYR A 213 -4.14 5.48 -15.98
N GLY A 214 -5.33 4.93 -16.17
CA GLY A 214 -5.69 4.27 -17.43
C GLY A 214 -6.13 5.30 -18.48
N GLU A 215 -5.75 5.12 -19.75
CA GLU A 215 -6.16 6.01 -20.84
C GLU A 215 -7.68 6.04 -21.00
N ASP A 216 -8.34 4.88 -20.84
CA ASP A 216 -9.79 4.72 -20.96
C ASP A 216 -10.55 5.02 -19.64
N ASP A 217 -10.14 6.04 -18.91
CA ASP A 217 -10.81 6.53 -17.70
C ASP A 217 -11.12 8.04 -17.83
N ALA A 218 -11.98 8.38 -18.79
CA ALA A 218 -12.29 9.77 -19.14
C ALA A 218 -12.74 10.60 -17.92
N ARG A 219 -13.54 10.01 -17.01
CA ARG A 219 -14.05 10.68 -15.82
C ARG A 219 -12.92 11.16 -14.89
N VAL A 220 -11.92 10.33 -14.68
CA VAL A 220 -10.75 10.67 -13.83
C VAL A 220 -9.81 11.58 -14.59
N ASN A 221 -9.50 11.26 -15.84
CA ASN A 221 -8.49 11.94 -16.66
C ASN A 221 -8.83 13.42 -16.90
N THR A 222 -10.11 13.82 -16.92
CA THR A 222 -10.52 15.24 -17.00
C THR A 222 -10.00 16.07 -15.83
N THR A 223 -9.70 15.46 -14.67
CA THR A 223 -9.20 16.16 -13.47
C THR A 223 -7.68 16.24 -13.41
N VAL A 224 -6.96 15.40 -14.16
CA VAL A 224 -5.50 15.23 -14.06
C VAL A 224 -4.76 16.40 -14.69
N GLY A 225 -5.10 16.78 -15.92
CA GLY A 225 -4.44 17.86 -16.65
C GLY A 225 -4.48 19.21 -15.89
N PRO A 226 -5.65 19.69 -15.47
CA PRO A 226 -5.77 20.91 -14.69
C PRO A 226 -4.96 20.87 -13.38
N ALA A 227 -5.00 19.74 -12.66
CA ALA A 227 -4.23 19.58 -11.42
C ALA A 227 -2.73 19.59 -11.68
N ALA A 228 -2.25 18.92 -12.74
CA ALA A 228 -0.85 18.89 -13.11
C ALA A 228 -0.33 20.31 -13.47
N ALA A 229 -1.11 21.05 -14.25
CA ALA A 229 -0.80 22.43 -14.58
C ALA A 229 -0.70 23.31 -13.32
N LYS A 230 -1.67 23.19 -12.40
CA LYS A 230 -1.68 23.95 -11.15
C LYS A 230 -0.56 23.57 -10.20
N MET A 231 -0.25 22.29 -10.05
CA MET A 231 0.90 21.83 -9.24
C MET A 231 2.22 22.36 -9.78
N LYS A 232 2.38 22.37 -11.11
CA LYS A 232 3.56 22.95 -11.79
C LYS A 232 3.67 24.44 -11.53
N GLU A 233 2.58 25.21 -11.68
CA GLU A 233 2.51 26.66 -11.38
C GLU A 233 2.96 26.94 -9.93
N LEU A 234 2.56 26.08 -9.01
CA LEU A 234 2.89 26.19 -7.58
C LEU A 234 4.29 25.64 -7.22
N GLY A 235 5.09 25.19 -8.19
CA GLY A 235 6.39 24.59 -7.95
C GLY A 235 6.36 23.26 -7.18
N LYS A 236 5.24 22.53 -7.27
CA LYS A 236 5.00 21.27 -6.55
C LYS A 236 5.17 20.06 -7.45
N THR A 237 5.55 18.93 -6.87
CA THR A 237 5.78 17.68 -7.62
C THR A 237 4.49 16.90 -7.79
N PHE A 238 4.03 16.76 -9.03
CA PHE A 238 3.00 15.82 -9.44
C PHE A 238 3.44 15.09 -10.71
N ILE A 239 3.88 13.85 -10.55
CA ILE A 239 4.30 12.98 -11.66
C ILE A 239 3.06 12.21 -12.10
N THR A 240 2.76 12.19 -13.39
CA THR A 240 1.59 11.49 -13.94
C THR A 240 2.01 10.53 -15.03
N ASN A 241 1.55 9.27 -14.92
CA ASN A 241 1.72 8.25 -15.96
C ASN A 241 0.33 7.77 -16.41
N THR A 242 0.09 7.82 -17.72
CA THR A 242 -1.12 7.29 -18.35
C THR A 242 -0.76 6.08 -19.20
N TYR A 243 -1.52 5.00 -19.04
CA TYR A 243 -1.26 3.70 -19.67
C TYR A 243 -2.27 3.43 -20.78
N THR A 244 -1.79 3.31 -22.00
CA THR A 244 -2.60 3.12 -23.21
C THR A 244 -3.45 1.86 -23.11
N GLY A 245 -4.74 2.00 -23.46
CA GLY A 245 -5.74 0.94 -23.48
C GLY A 245 -6.17 0.41 -22.11
N ALA A 246 -5.51 0.84 -21.02
CA ALA A 246 -5.91 0.46 -19.69
C ALA A 246 -7.14 1.25 -19.21
N GLY A 247 -7.98 0.62 -18.40
CA GLY A 247 -9.19 1.24 -17.86
C GLY A 247 -9.08 1.63 -16.40
N HIS A 248 -10.19 2.14 -15.85
CA HIS A 248 -10.34 2.34 -14.42
C HIS A 248 -10.15 1.03 -13.66
N GLY A 249 -9.39 1.04 -12.55
CA GLY A 249 -9.17 -0.15 -11.73
C GLY A 249 -8.18 -1.15 -12.34
N PHE A 250 -7.31 -0.76 -13.26
CA PHE A 250 -6.44 -1.67 -14.00
C PHE A 250 -5.56 -2.56 -13.10
N LEU A 251 -5.13 -2.08 -11.93
CA LEU A 251 -4.31 -2.89 -11.02
C LEU A 251 -5.12 -3.99 -10.32
N ARG A 252 -6.42 -3.79 -10.12
CA ARG A 252 -7.34 -4.77 -9.54
C ARG A 252 -7.86 -5.74 -10.61
N ALA A 253 -8.28 -5.23 -11.75
CA ALA A 253 -8.90 -5.96 -12.86
C ALA A 253 -7.86 -6.28 -13.95
N GLN A 254 -6.79 -7.00 -13.56
CA GLN A 254 -5.65 -7.26 -14.45
C GLN A 254 -6.00 -8.09 -15.68
N ASP A 255 -7.00 -8.97 -15.56
CA ASP A 255 -7.40 -9.88 -16.62
C ASP A 255 -8.27 -9.20 -17.71
N ASP A 256 -8.72 -7.97 -17.44
CA ASP A 256 -9.58 -7.23 -18.35
C ASP A 256 -8.78 -6.55 -19.49
N ARG A 257 -9.53 -6.09 -20.50
CA ARG A 257 -9.03 -5.29 -21.62
C ARG A 257 -7.93 -5.97 -22.46
N GLY A 258 -8.05 -7.28 -22.67
CA GLY A 258 -7.16 -8.01 -23.56
C GLY A 258 -5.69 -7.91 -23.20
N GLY A 259 -5.37 -7.78 -21.90
CA GLY A 259 -4.01 -7.68 -21.39
C GLY A 259 -3.49 -6.25 -21.19
N ALA A 260 -4.21 -5.21 -21.63
CA ALA A 260 -3.78 -3.82 -21.42
C ALA A 260 -3.70 -3.45 -19.94
N ASN A 261 -4.66 -3.90 -19.11
CA ASN A 261 -4.64 -3.69 -17.66
C ASN A 261 -3.43 -4.37 -17.01
N LEU A 262 -3.11 -5.61 -17.39
CA LEU A 262 -1.92 -6.31 -16.89
C LEU A 262 -0.63 -5.60 -17.32
N GLY A 263 -0.55 -5.15 -18.58
CA GLY A 263 0.57 -4.38 -19.10
C GLY A 263 0.77 -3.06 -18.34
N ALA A 264 -0.32 -2.36 -18.03
CA ALA A 264 -0.31 -1.17 -17.18
C ALA A 264 0.18 -1.48 -15.76
N SER A 265 -0.33 -2.55 -15.14
CA SER A 265 0.03 -2.98 -13.79
C SER A 265 1.53 -3.26 -13.66
N LYS A 266 2.11 -3.98 -14.65
CA LYS A 266 3.55 -4.29 -14.70
C LYS A 266 4.45 -3.05 -14.83
N LYS A 267 3.94 -1.94 -15.35
CA LYS A 267 4.67 -0.66 -15.45
C LYS A 267 4.41 0.23 -14.23
N ALA A 268 3.18 0.25 -13.73
CA ALA A 268 2.75 1.12 -12.64
C ALA A 268 3.36 0.71 -11.30
N TRP A 269 3.45 -0.60 -11.02
CA TRP A 269 3.95 -1.06 -9.72
C TRP A 269 5.42 -0.74 -9.48
N PRO A 270 6.35 -1.01 -10.40
CA PRO A 270 7.75 -0.57 -10.25
C PRO A 270 7.89 0.94 -10.04
N ALA A 271 7.13 1.76 -10.79
CA ALA A 271 7.12 3.21 -10.62
C ALA A 271 6.62 3.63 -9.23
N THR A 272 5.63 2.90 -8.68
CA THR A 272 5.15 3.09 -7.30
C THR A 272 6.26 2.81 -6.29
N ILE A 273 6.94 1.68 -6.41
CA ILE A 273 8.00 1.28 -5.48
C ILE A 273 9.19 2.25 -5.55
N GLU A 274 9.58 2.65 -6.76
CA GLU A 274 10.63 3.67 -6.95
C GLU A 274 10.26 4.99 -6.26
N HIS A 275 9.03 5.49 -6.47
CA HIS A 275 8.55 6.72 -5.85
C HIS A 275 8.54 6.62 -4.32
N LEU A 276 7.99 5.53 -3.77
CA LEU A 276 7.95 5.31 -2.33
C LEU A 276 9.36 5.23 -1.72
N LYS A 277 10.28 4.46 -2.31
CA LYS A 277 11.67 4.37 -1.84
C LYS A 277 12.36 5.73 -1.87
N LYS A 278 12.25 6.46 -2.98
CA LYS A 278 12.87 7.79 -3.13
C LYS A 278 12.55 8.77 -2.00
N TYR A 279 11.33 8.74 -1.47
CA TYR A 279 10.88 9.73 -0.48
C TYR A 279 10.79 9.19 0.95
N LEU A 280 10.80 7.87 1.14
CA LEU A 280 10.70 7.24 2.44
C LEU A 280 12.04 6.71 2.99
N GLU A 281 12.97 6.39 2.13
CA GLU A 281 14.34 5.99 2.50
C GLU A 281 15.27 7.20 2.53
#